data_8bee793a9ab18bdbe7464ee767127f8d
#
_entry.id   8bee793a9ab18bdbe7464ee767127f8d
#
_cell.length_a   1.000
_cell.length_b   1.000
_cell.length_c   1.000
_cell.angle_alpha   90.00
_cell.angle_beta   90.00
_cell.angle_gamma   90.00
#
_symmetry.space_group_name_H-M   'P 1'
#
loop_
_entity.id
_entity.type
_entity.pdbx_description
1 polymer ?
#
loop_
_entity_poly.entity_id
_entity_poly.type
_entity_poly.pdbx_seq_one_letter_code
_entity_poly.pdbx_strand_id
1 'polypeptide(L)'
;KYIESDMFEKLKLEVYHFIDDLYFHRDNLIINVQTHLLKDFKEKENIQLFLNMLVLALRDLFHVKHSMNLTYPSFLSLYKRINDSDENIINKIDLILNTEYLLSTNANVMLLMDSMMFRI
;
A
#
# COMPACT_ATOMS: atom_id res chain seq x y z
N LYS A 1 2.52 -20.87 -10.03
CA LYS A 1 1.96 -20.99 -8.69
C LYS A 1 3.01 -20.78 -7.61
N TYR A 2 4.09 -21.51 -7.71
CA TYR A 2 5.23 -21.35 -6.80
C TYR A 2 5.83 -19.95 -6.94
N ILE A 3 5.97 -19.48 -8.18
CA ILE A 3 6.46 -18.13 -8.48
C ILE A 3 5.47 -17.08 -7.95
N GLU A 4 4.18 -17.34 -8.10
CA GLU A 4 3.15 -16.43 -7.60
C GLU A 4 3.20 -16.28 -6.09
N SER A 5 3.45 -17.38 -5.38
CA SER A 5 3.58 -17.35 -3.93
C SER A 5 4.76 -16.48 -3.49
N ASP A 6 5.90 -16.64 -4.18
CA ASP A 6 7.09 -15.84 -3.88
C ASP A 6 6.85 -14.37 -4.17
N MET A 7 6.20 -14.06 -5.29
CA MET A 7 5.87 -12.68 -5.65
C MET A 7 4.92 -12.07 -4.63
N PHE A 8 3.93 -12.84 -4.18
CA PHE A 8 2.99 -12.34 -3.18
C PHE A 8 3.71 -11.94 -1.89
N GLU A 9 4.65 -12.79 -1.43
CA GLU A 9 5.39 -12.48 -0.20
C GLU A 9 6.28 -11.24 -0.38
N LYS A 10 6.88 -11.07 -1.55
CA LYS A 10 7.67 -9.89 -1.83
C LYS A 10 6.81 -8.62 -1.86
N LEU A 11 5.65 -8.68 -2.49
CA LEU A 11 4.73 -7.55 -2.52
C LEU A 11 4.19 -7.24 -1.12
N LYS A 12 3.94 -8.27 -0.33
CA LYS A 12 3.50 -8.08 1.05
C LYS A 12 4.54 -7.31 1.85
N LEU A 13 5.81 -7.62 1.65
CA LEU A 13 6.89 -6.89 2.29
C LEU A 13 6.94 -5.43 1.82
N GLU A 14 6.70 -5.19 0.53
CA GLU A 14 6.63 -3.83 0.01
C GLU A 14 5.48 -3.05 0.62
N VAL A 15 4.34 -3.70 0.85
CA VAL A 15 3.20 -3.08 1.53
C VAL A 15 3.60 -2.68 2.96
N TYR A 16 4.26 -3.57 3.68
CA TYR A 16 4.74 -3.28 5.03
C TYR A 16 5.64 -2.04 5.03
N HIS A 17 6.62 -2.01 4.14
CA HIS A 17 7.56 -0.90 4.07
C HIS A 17 6.87 0.40 3.66
N PHE A 18 5.91 0.33 2.75
CA PHE A 18 5.16 1.51 2.33
C PHE A 18 4.42 2.13 3.52
N ILE A 19 3.74 1.32 4.31
CA ILE A 19 2.98 1.82 5.47
C ILE A 19 3.93 2.37 6.52
N ASP A 20 5.03 1.70 6.78
CA ASP A 20 6.02 2.17 7.73
C ASP A 20 6.58 3.53 7.31
N ASP A 21 6.95 3.68 6.04
CA ASP A 21 7.44 4.95 5.52
C ASP A 21 6.35 6.02 5.56
N LEU A 22 5.13 5.67 5.18
CA LEU A 22 4.02 6.62 5.14
C LEU A 22 3.79 7.29 6.49
N TYR A 23 3.89 6.53 7.56
CA TYR A 23 3.59 7.03 8.90
C TYR A 23 4.81 7.47 9.70
N PHE A 24 5.97 6.92 9.42
CA PHE A 24 7.15 7.16 10.26
C PHE A 24 8.37 7.69 9.51
N HIS A 25 8.41 7.52 8.18
CA HIS A 25 9.57 7.91 7.36
C HIS A 25 9.11 8.51 6.05
N ARG A 26 8.23 9.50 6.15
CA ARG A 26 7.56 10.04 4.97
C ARG A 26 8.53 10.62 3.95
N ASP A 27 9.66 11.15 4.40
CA ASP A 27 10.68 11.68 3.50
C ASP A 27 11.27 10.61 2.58
N ASN A 28 11.22 9.34 3.01
CA ASN A 28 11.76 8.22 2.26
C ASN A 28 10.74 7.55 1.35
N LEU A 29 9.46 7.90 1.48
CA LEU A 29 8.39 7.18 0.82
C LEU A 29 8.56 7.15 -0.70
N ILE A 30 8.71 8.31 -1.33
CA ILE A 30 8.79 8.41 -2.79
C ILE A 30 10.05 7.70 -3.29
N ILE A 31 11.18 7.96 -2.65
CA ILE A 31 12.45 7.35 -3.05
C ILE A 31 12.38 5.83 -2.95
N ASN A 32 11.85 5.30 -1.86
CA ASN A 32 11.78 3.86 -1.67
C ASN A 32 10.82 3.20 -2.66
N VAL A 33 9.70 3.83 -2.96
CA VAL A 33 8.78 3.29 -3.96
C VAL A 33 9.46 3.26 -5.34
N GLN A 34 10.15 4.33 -5.72
CA GLN A 34 10.80 4.40 -7.02
C GLN A 34 11.97 3.43 -7.15
N THR A 35 12.75 3.24 -6.08
CA THR A 35 13.96 2.42 -6.15
C THR A 35 13.73 0.95 -5.85
N HIS A 36 12.63 0.61 -5.18
CA HIS A 36 12.32 -0.78 -4.83
C HIS A 36 11.09 -1.30 -5.53
N LEU A 37 9.92 -0.72 -5.25
CA LEU A 37 8.68 -1.22 -5.79
C LEU A 37 8.62 -1.11 -7.32
N LEU A 38 8.81 0.10 -7.85
CA LEU A 38 8.67 0.34 -9.28
C LEU A 38 9.82 -0.24 -10.09
N LYS A 39 10.95 -0.49 -9.46
CA LYS A 39 12.07 -1.15 -10.13
C LYS A 39 11.81 -2.65 -10.30
N ASP A 40 11.35 -3.30 -9.23
CA ASP A 40 11.20 -4.76 -9.21
C ASP A 40 9.82 -5.21 -9.70
N PHE A 41 8.80 -4.37 -9.58
CA PHE A 41 7.41 -4.72 -9.90
C PHE A 41 6.77 -3.68 -10.81
N LYS A 42 7.46 -3.31 -11.88
CA LYS A 42 7.03 -2.23 -12.76
C LYS A 42 5.83 -2.58 -13.63
N GLU A 43 5.50 -3.86 -13.74
CA GLU A 43 4.36 -4.29 -14.54
C GLU A 43 3.06 -3.78 -13.91
N LYS A 44 2.15 -3.32 -14.77
CA LYS A 44 0.88 -2.74 -14.31
C LYS A 44 0.10 -3.69 -13.41
N GLU A 45 0.06 -4.97 -13.76
CA GLU A 45 -0.65 -5.97 -12.97
C GLU A 45 -0.09 -6.10 -11.57
N ASN A 46 1.24 -6.01 -11.44
CA ASN A 46 1.88 -6.11 -10.13
C ASN A 46 1.60 -4.87 -9.28
N ILE A 47 1.59 -3.70 -9.91
CA ILE A 47 1.24 -2.47 -9.19
C ILE A 47 -0.21 -2.50 -8.75
N GLN A 48 -1.12 -3.00 -9.59
CA GLN A 48 -2.52 -3.14 -9.20
C GLN A 48 -2.68 -4.08 -8.02
N LEU A 49 -1.94 -5.20 -8.02
CA LEU A 49 -1.97 -6.13 -6.90
C LEU A 49 -1.41 -5.47 -5.64
N PHE A 50 -0.30 -4.75 -5.76
CA PHE A 50 0.27 -4.01 -4.63
C PHE A 50 -0.75 -3.05 -4.03
N LEU A 51 -1.43 -2.26 -4.87
CA LEU A 51 -2.42 -1.29 -4.39
C LEU A 51 -3.60 -1.98 -3.71
N ASN A 52 -4.03 -3.11 -4.26
CA ASN A 52 -5.10 -3.88 -3.65
C ASN A 52 -4.69 -4.37 -2.26
N MET A 53 -3.48 -4.90 -2.13
CA MET A 53 -2.95 -5.36 -0.85
C MET A 53 -2.80 -4.19 0.13
N LEU A 54 -2.41 -3.02 -0.37
CA LEU A 54 -2.27 -1.83 0.46
C LEU A 54 -3.61 -1.39 1.03
N VAL A 55 -4.68 -1.45 0.24
CA VAL A 55 -6.04 -1.17 0.72
C VAL A 55 -6.40 -2.13 1.86
N LEU A 56 -6.11 -3.43 1.68
CA LEU A 56 -6.41 -4.41 2.72
C LEU A 56 -5.63 -4.13 4.01
N ALA A 57 -4.38 -3.71 3.89
CA ALA A 57 -3.57 -3.36 5.05
C ALA A 57 -4.11 -2.10 5.75
N LEU A 58 -4.54 -1.09 5.00
CA LEU A 58 -5.13 0.10 5.60
C LEU A 58 -6.48 -0.22 6.26
N ARG A 59 -7.25 -1.14 5.69
CA ARG A 59 -8.46 -1.62 6.35
C ARG A 59 -8.12 -2.33 7.67
N ASP A 60 -6.99 -3.03 7.71
CA ASP A 60 -6.54 -3.64 8.97
C ASP A 60 -6.30 -2.58 10.05
N LEU A 61 -5.76 -1.42 9.70
CA LEU A 61 -5.59 -0.33 10.65
C LEU A 61 -6.91 0.05 11.31
N PHE A 62 -7.96 0.13 10.51
CA PHE A 62 -9.30 0.39 11.01
C PHE A 62 -9.77 -0.77 11.90
N HIS A 63 -9.56 -2.00 11.43
CA HIS A 63 -10.03 -3.21 12.13
C HIS A 63 -9.35 -3.40 13.48
N VAL A 64 -8.07 -3.07 13.60
CA VAL A 64 -7.35 -3.16 14.88
C VAL A 64 -8.02 -2.30 15.94
N LYS A 65 -8.44 -1.09 15.56
CA LYS A 65 -9.07 -0.16 16.50
C LYS A 65 -10.45 -0.64 16.96
N HIS A 66 -11.08 -1.52 16.19
CA HIS A 66 -12.43 -2.00 16.45
C HIS A 66 -12.48 -3.48 16.78
N SER A 67 -11.33 -4.07 17.12
CA SER A 67 -11.24 -5.49 17.52
C SER A 67 -11.78 -6.44 16.48
N MET A 68 -11.55 -6.15 15.20
CA MET A 68 -11.98 -6.98 14.08
C MET A 68 -10.82 -7.80 13.54
N ASN A 69 -11.13 -8.84 12.76
CA ASN A 69 -10.11 -9.72 12.19
C ASN A 69 -9.24 -8.98 11.18
N LEU A 70 -7.97 -9.39 11.09
CA LEU A 70 -6.98 -8.77 10.22
C LEU A 70 -6.70 -9.62 9.00
N THR A 71 -6.48 -8.95 7.86
CA THR A 71 -5.98 -9.61 6.64
C THR A 71 -4.51 -10.01 6.80
N TYR A 72 -3.72 -9.12 7.42
CA TYR A 72 -2.29 -9.36 7.62
C TYR A 72 -1.95 -9.33 9.11
N PRO A 73 -2.25 -10.42 9.84
CA PRO A 73 -1.98 -10.44 11.28
C PRO A 73 -0.51 -10.23 11.63
N SER A 74 0.39 -10.58 10.71
CA SER A 74 1.83 -10.40 10.94
C SER A 74 2.23 -8.93 11.02
N PHE A 75 1.38 -8.00 10.56
CA PHE A 75 1.65 -6.57 10.64
C PHE A 75 1.15 -5.95 11.94
N LEU A 76 0.64 -6.73 12.86
CA LEU A 76 -0.02 -6.20 14.06
C LEU A 76 0.88 -5.24 14.85
N SER A 77 2.15 -5.56 15.01
CA SER A 77 3.05 -4.69 15.77
C SER A 77 3.23 -3.33 15.09
N LEU A 78 3.25 -3.30 13.76
CA LEU A 78 3.29 -2.04 13.00
C LEU A 78 1.99 -1.27 13.20
N TYR A 79 0.85 -1.93 13.06
CA TYR A 79 -0.45 -1.28 13.19
C TYR A 79 -0.61 -0.63 14.58
N LYS A 80 -0.11 -1.29 15.63
CA LYS A 80 -0.24 -0.78 16.99
C LYS A 80 0.56 0.49 17.23
N ARG A 81 1.59 0.75 16.43
CA ARG A 81 2.39 1.96 16.55
C ARG A 81 1.78 3.15 15.81
N ILE A 82 0.79 2.90 14.94
CA ILE A 82 0.19 3.93 14.10
C ILE A 82 -1.02 4.52 14.82
N ASN A 83 -1.06 5.85 14.87
CA ASN A 83 -2.20 6.58 15.44
C ASN A 83 -2.75 7.50 14.35
N ASP A 84 -3.84 7.08 13.71
CA ASP A 84 -4.49 7.85 12.66
C ASP A 84 -6.00 7.78 12.89
N SER A 85 -6.72 8.82 12.46
CA SER A 85 -8.16 8.86 12.60
C SER A 85 -8.82 7.94 11.57
N ASP A 86 -10.01 7.46 11.90
CA ASP A 86 -10.78 6.64 10.96
C ASP A 86 -11.04 7.39 9.67
N GLU A 87 -11.34 8.68 9.75
CA GLU A 87 -11.60 9.51 8.58
C GLU A 87 -10.37 9.57 7.67
N ASN A 88 -9.19 9.79 8.25
CA ASN A 88 -7.96 9.85 7.46
C ASN A 88 -7.65 8.51 6.82
N ILE A 89 -7.87 7.41 7.53
CA ILE A 89 -7.65 6.06 6.99
C ILE A 89 -8.58 5.82 5.79
N ILE A 90 -9.86 6.19 5.94
CA ILE A 90 -10.84 6.03 4.86
C ILE A 90 -10.44 6.89 3.66
N ASN A 91 -9.99 8.12 3.89
CA ASN A 91 -9.57 9.00 2.80
C ASN A 91 -8.37 8.42 2.04
N LYS A 92 -7.44 7.80 2.77
CA LYS A 92 -6.29 7.14 2.13
C LYS A 92 -6.74 5.95 1.28
N ILE A 93 -7.66 5.16 1.79
CA ILE A 93 -8.23 4.02 1.05
C ILE A 93 -8.91 4.52 -0.23
N ASP A 94 -9.71 5.57 -0.13
CA ASP A 94 -10.40 6.13 -1.30
C ASP A 94 -9.40 6.62 -2.35
N LEU A 95 -8.33 7.26 -1.94
CA LEU A 95 -7.30 7.73 -2.86
C LEU A 95 -6.64 6.55 -3.59
N ILE A 96 -6.35 5.48 -2.88
CA ILE A 96 -5.73 4.30 -3.48
C ILE A 96 -6.69 3.61 -4.44
N LEU A 97 -7.96 3.47 -4.06
CA LEU A 97 -8.96 2.87 -4.94
C LEU A 97 -9.12 3.68 -6.21
N ASN A 98 -9.10 5.00 -6.12
CA ASN A 98 -9.16 5.86 -7.30
C ASN A 98 -7.93 5.67 -8.18
N THR A 99 -6.75 5.51 -7.57
CA THR A 99 -5.53 5.25 -8.31
C THR A 99 -5.60 3.91 -9.04
N GLU A 100 -6.13 2.88 -8.39
CA GLU A 100 -6.34 1.58 -9.03
C GLU A 100 -7.25 1.71 -10.26
N TYR A 101 -8.33 2.47 -10.12
CA TYR A 101 -9.26 2.69 -11.22
C TYR A 101 -8.55 3.37 -12.39
N LEU A 102 -7.79 4.42 -12.12
CA LEU A 102 -7.08 5.16 -13.17
C LEU A 102 -6.02 4.30 -13.86
N LEU A 103 -5.37 3.40 -13.12
CA LEU A 103 -4.42 2.46 -13.71
C LEU A 103 -5.10 1.56 -14.74
N SER A 104 -6.36 1.20 -14.52
CA SER A 104 -7.09 0.33 -15.44
C SER A 104 -7.43 1.02 -16.75
N THR A 105 -7.23 2.33 -16.87
CA THR A 105 -7.61 3.12 -18.04
C THR A 105 -6.42 3.55 -18.89
N ASN A 106 -5.35 2.77 -18.92
CA ASN A 106 -4.17 3.05 -19.75
C ASN A 106 -3.34 4.27 -19.33
N ALA A 107 -3.48 4.69 -18.08
CA ALA A 107 -2.72 5.83 -17.60
C ALA A 107 -1.27 5.44 -17.32
N ASN A 108 -0.41 6.45 -17.25
CA ASN A 108 1.01 6.24 -16.95
C ASN A 108 1.19 5.83 -15.49
N VAL A 109 1.78 4.65 -15.26
CA VAL A 109 1.97 4.10 -13.92
C VAL A 109 2.79 5.03 -13.02
N MET A 110 3.91 5.52 -13.55
CA MET A 110 4.80 6.39 -12.76
C MET A 110 4.10 7.67 -12.31
N LEU A 111 3.39 8.33 -13.23
CA LEU A 111 2.70 9.57 -12.92
C LEU A 111 1.59 9.34 -11.90
N LEU A 112 0.86 8.24 -12.03
CA LEU A 112 -0.22 7.93 -11.09
C LEU A 112 0.32 7.63 -9.71
N MET A 113 1.40 6.86 -9.62
CA MET A 113 2.00 6.54 -8.34
C MET A 113 2.59 7.78 -7.67
N ASP A 114 3.26 8.64 -8.43
CA ASP A 114 3.79 9.88 -7.87
C ASP A 114 2.66 10.76 -7.35
N SER A 115 1.59 10.92 -8.13
CA SER A 115 0.43 11.71 -7.71
C SER A 115 -0.18 11.17 -6.42
N MET A 116 -0.33 9.85 -6.34
CA MET A 116 -0.87 9.21 -5.15
C MET A 116 0.01 9.50 -3.92
N MET A 117 1.32 9.35 -4.08
CA MET A 117 2.24 9.53 -2.95
C MET A 117 2.30 10.98 -2.47
N PHE A 118 2.09 11.94 -3.37
CA PHE A 118 2.02 13.34 -2.95
C PHE A 118 0.76 13.62 -2.15
N ARG A 119 -0.32 12.91 -2.43
CA ARG A 119 -1.63 13.21 -1.84
C ARG A 119 -1.95 12.36 -0.61
N ILE A 120 -1.31 11.20 -0.49
CA ILE A 120 -1.61 10.31 0.61
C ILE A 120 -0.98 10.81 1.90
#